data_7c9301ee120d2be8ade7aa46fc6f345a
#
_entry.id   7c9301ee120d2be8ade7aa46fc6f345a
#
_cell.length_a   1.000
_cell.length_b   1.000
_cell.length_c   1.000
_cell.angle_alpha   90.00
_cell.angle_beta   90.00
_cell.angle_gamma   90.00
#
_symmetry.space_group_name_H-M   'P 1'
#
loop_
_entity.id
_entity.type
_entity.pdbx_description
1 polymer ?
#
loop_
_entity_poly.entity_id
_entity_poly.type
_entity_poly.pdbx_seq_one_letter_code
_entity_poly.pdbx_strand_id
1 'polypeptide(L)'
;MPKLIIKSILILMVSASSTWVLADGPKEQIHYLEQSRATAQAFMHALGGTLKSLMETADPENAIIVCKQIAPALAADYSKDGWIVKRVSLKSRNKKMGVPDAWEQRELESFDRHHLSGEPTDELEMSAIVDETDGLWFRYLKAIPTQPMCLQCHGKSEDIPGGVKTILAKEYPDDDAIDYSAGEIRGAISIKRRISVNE
;
A
#
# COMPACT_ATOMS: atom_id res chain seq x y z
N MET A 1 62.48 -6.68 -54.45
CA MET A 1 61.21 -7.17 -53.89
C MET A 1 61.14 -6.77 -52.40
N PRO A 2 60.40 -5.72 -52.01
CA PRO A 2 60.32 -5.33 -50.59
C PRO A 2 59.23 -6.12 -49.87
N LYS A 3 59.57 -6.68 -48.72
CA LYS A 3 58.65 -7.40 -47.85
C LYS A 3 57.81 -6.38 -47.02
N LEU A 4 56.51 -6.42 -47.22
CA LEU A 4 55.54 -5.64 -46.49
C LEU A 4 55.31 -6.30 -45.12
N ILE A 5 55.68 -5.62 -44.02
CA ILE A 5 55.40 -6.05 -42.65
C ILE A 5 54.08 -5.43 -42.22
N ILE A 6 53.05 -6.24 -42.19
CA ILE A 6 51.75 -5.84 -41.63
C ILE A 6 51.82 -5.91 -40.09
N LYS A 7 51.84 -4.77 -39.43
CA LYS A 7 51.70 -4.71 -37.96
C LYS A 7 50.20 -4.77 -37.60
N SER A 8 49.75 -5.94 -37.10
CA SER A 8 48.42 -6.09 -36.54
C SER A 8 48.35 -5.34 -35.20
N ILE A 9 47.55 -4.28 -35.16
CA ILE A 9 47.21 -3.56 -33.93
C ILE A 9 46.03 -4.29 -33.33
N LEU A 10 46.27 -4.99 -32.21
CA LEU A 10 45.23 -5.62 -31.38
C LEU A 10 44.55 -4.54 -30.50
N ILE A 11 43.37 -4.09 -30.89
CA ILE A 11 42.57 -3.17 -30.08
C ILE A 11 41.89 -3.98 -29.00
N LEU A 12 42.37 -3.84 -27.75
CA LEU A 12 41.75 -4.41 -26.57
C LEU A 12 40.52 -3.57 -26.20
N MET A 13 39.34 -4.04 -26.56
CA MET A 13 38.08 -3.45 -26.08
C MET A 13 37.88 -3.82 -24.63
N VAL A 14 38.18 -2.90 -23.72
CA VAL A 14 37.80 -3.00 -22.30
C VAL A 14 36.34 -2.63 -22.21
N SER A 15 35.46 -3.62 -22.15
CA SER A 15 34.05 -3.41 -21.79
C SER A 15 33.95 -3.07 -20.31
N ALA A 16 33.77 -1.80 -19.99
CA ALA A 16 33.43 -1.37 -18.64
C ALA A 16 32.00 -1.84 -18.31
N SER A 17 31.87 -2.97 -17.65
CA SER A 17 30.61 -3.41 -17.05
C SER A 17 30.32 -2.50 -15.87
N SER A 18 29.43 -1.53 -16.04
CA SER A 18 28.92 -0.69 -14.94
C SER A 18 28.06 -1.58 -14.04
N THR A 19 28.64 -2.09 -12.95
CA THR A 19 27.87 -2.73 -11.88
C THR A 19 27.20 -1.61 -11.07
N TRP A 20 25.90 -1.47 -11.24
CA TRP A 20 25.09 -0.63 -10.37
C TRP A 20 25.10 -1.24 -8.96
N VAL A 21 25.81 -0.62 -8.05
CA VAL A 21 25.76 -0.96 -6.62
C VAL A 21 24.58 -0.20 -6.04
N LEU A 22 23.56 -0.91 -5.60
CA LEU A 22 22.50 -0.30 -4.78
C LEU A 22 23.18 0.24 -3.51
N ALA A 23 23.01 1.52 -3.23
CA ALA A 23 23.53 2.14 -2.01
C ALA A 23 22.94 1.47 -0.78
N ASP A 24 21.66 1.05 -0.89
CA ASP A 24 20.94 0.30 0.11
C ASP A 24 21.05 -1.20 -0.19
N GLY A 25 21.97 -1.87 0.52
CA GLY A 25 22.20 -3.31 0.38
C GLY A 25 21.10 -4.16 1.05
N PRO A 26 21.26 -5.51 1.04
CA PRO A 26 20.24 -6.42 1.62
C PRO A 26 19.88 -6.12 3.07
N LYS A 27 20.79 -5.53 3.86
CA LYS A 27 20.53 -5.15 5.25
C LYS A 27 19.54 -3.97 5.36
N GLU A 28 19.66 -2.99 4.48
CA GLU A 28 18.75 -1.86 4.39
C GLU A 28 17.36 -2.30 3.96
N GLN A 29 17.25 -3.24 3.04
CA GLN A 29 15.96 -3.79 2.62
C GLN A 29 15.25 -4.51 3.77
N ILE A 30 15.98 -5.28 4.57
CA ILE A 30 15.45 -5.93 5.78
C ILE A 30 14.97 -4.85 6.77
N HIS A 31 15.76 -3.81 6.97
CA HIS A 31 15.41 -2.69 7.83
C HIS A 31 14.15 -1.95 7.37
N TYR A 32 14.02 -1.67 6.05
CA TYR A 32 12.82 -1.07 5.49
C TYR A 32 11.58 -1.97 5.66
N LEU A 33 11.74 -3.28 5.52
CA LEU A 33 10.65 -4.23 5.75
C LEU A 33 10.19 -4.21 7.21
N GLU A 34 11.12 -4.27 8.16
CA GLU A 34 10.80 -4.22 9.59
C GLU A 34 10.14 -2.90 9.98
N GLN A 35 10.65 -1.77 9.51
CA GLN A 35 10.04 -0.46 9.73
C GLN A 35 8.64 -0.38 9.11
N SER A 36 8.45 -0.92 7.90
CA SER A 36 7.14 -0.92 7.23
C SER A 36 6.12 -1.74 7.98
N ARG A 37 6.49 -2.93 8.49
CA ARG A 37 5.63 -3.77 9.33
C ARG A 37 5.20 -3.02 10.60
N ALA A 38 6.18 -2.43 11.31
CA ALA A 38 5.90 -1.65 12.51
C ALA A 38 4.99 -0.44 12.23
N THR A 39 5.25 0.29 11.15
CA THR A 39 4.45 1.43 10.73
C THR A 39 3.03 1.03 10.33
N ALA A 40 2.87 -0.04 9.54
CA ALA A 40 1.55 -0.55 9.15
C ALA A 40 0.74 -0.98 10.38
N GLN A 41 1.37 -1.69 11.31
CA GLN A 41 0.72 -2.13 12.56
C GLN A 41 0.29 -0.92 13.40
N ALA A 42 1.19 0.04 13.61
CA ALA A 42 0.89 1.25 14.39
C ALA A 42 -0.23 2.08 13.76
N PHE A 43 -0.20 2.25 12.45
CA PHE A 43 -1.25 2.95 11.69
C PHE A 43 -2.61 2.25 11.80
N MET A 44 -2.64 0.93 11.60
CA MET A 44 -3.87 0.14 11.73
C MET A 44 -4.43 0.20 13.15
N HIS A 45 -3.57 0.11 14.17
CA HIS A 45 -3.97 0.19 15.56
C HIS A 45 -4.54 1.57 15.90
N ALA A 46 -3.89 2.66 15.49
CA ALA A 46 -4.35 4.02 15.74
C ALA A 46 -5.69 4.29 15.05
N LEU A 47 -5.82 3.95 13.75
CA LEU A 47 -7.05 4.17 12.99
C LEU A 47 -8.18 3.26 13.48
N GLY A 48 -7.90 1.98 13.70
CA GLY A 48 -8.89 0.99 14.19
C GLY A 48 -9.34 1.29 15.62
N GLY A 49 -8.43 1.70 16.49
CA GLY A 49 -8.75 2.13 17.86
C GLY A 49 -9.64 3.35 17.89
N THR A 50 -9.34 4.36 17.06
CA THR A 50 -10.22 5.54 16.91
C THR A 50 -11.60 5.16 16.41
N LEU A 51 -11.69 4.33 15.36
CA LEU A 51 -12.97 3.86 14.84
C LEU A 51 -13.75 3.10 15.90
N LYS A 52 -13.11 2.16 16.60
CA LYS A 52 -13.74 1.36 17.66
C LYS A 52 -14.33 2.26 18.76
N SER A 53 -13.55 3.22 19.26
CA SER A 53 -14.00 4.18 20.27
C SER A 53 -15.20 4.99 19.82
N LEU A 54 -15.21 5.44 18.57
CA LEU A 54 -16.34 6.18 17.99
C LEU A 54 -17.60 5.30 17.87
N MET A 55 -17.44 4.05 17.48
CA MET A 55 -18.56 3.10 17.36
C MET A 55 -19.15 2.71 18.72
N GLU A 56 -18.37 2.78 19.81
CA GLU A 56 -18.82 2.50 21.18
C GLU A 56 -19.49 3.71 21.85
N THR A 57 -19.10 4.93 21.47
CA THR A 57 -19.47 6.18 22.17
C THR A 57 -20.34 7.13 21.35
N ALA A 58 -20.33 6.99 20.05
CA ALA A 58 -21.08 7.82 19.11
C ALA A 58 -21.90 6.92 18.16
N ASP A 59 -22.79 7.56 17.40
CA ASP A 59 -23.48 6.83 16.35
C ASP A 59 -22.53 6.56 15.15
N PRO A 60 -22.79 5.52 14.34
CA PRO A 60 -22.00 5.18 13.16
C PRO A 60 -21.91 6.32 12.12
N GLU A 61 -22.91 7.20 12.07
CA GLU A 61 -22.98 8.33 11.15
C GLU A 61 -21.89 9.36 11.49
N ASN A 62 -21.75 9.71 12.78
CA ASN A 62 -20.69 10.59 13.23
C ASN A 62 -19.29 9.97 13.04
N ALA A 63 -19.15 8.66 13.21
CA ALA A 63 -17.89 7.96 12.96
C ALA A 63 -17.41 8.14 11.51
N ILE A 64 -18.31 8.18 10.52
CA ILE A 64 -17.96 8.42 9.11
C ILE A 64 -17.36 9.81 8.94
N ILE A 65 -17.99 10.83 9.53
CA ILE A 65 -17.55 12.25 9.41
C ILE A 65 -16.16 12.42 10.07
N VAL A 66 -16.00 11.91 11.28
CA VAL A 66 -14.73 12.00 12.03
C VAL A 66 -13.61 11.25 11.31
N CYS A 67 -13.87 10.01 10.86
CA CYS A 67 -12.87 9.21 10.15
C CYS A 67 -12.46 9.85 8.80
N LYS A 68 -13.37 10.55 8.11
CA LYS A 68 -13.04 11.30 6.89
C LYS A 68 -11.94 12.34 7.12
N GLN A 69 -11.89 12.93 8.31
CA GLN A 69 -10.91 13.96 8.68
C GLN A 69 -9.63 13.33 9.27
N ILE A 70 -9.79 12.34 10.16
CA ILE A 70 -8.68 11.75 10.90
C ILE A 70 -7.81 10.85 10.01
N ALA A 71 -8.39 10.05 9.13
CA ALA A 71 -7.61 9.08 8.36
C ALA A 71 -6.55 9.71 7.45
N PRO A 72 -6.82 10.82 6.72
CA PRO A 72 -5.79 11.54 5.97
C PRO A 72 -4.72 12.18 6.85
N ALA A 73 -5.13 12.78 7.98
CA ALA A 73 -4.19 13.41 8.92
C ALA A 73 -3.24 12.36 9.51
N LEU A 74 -3.76 11.22 9.91
CA LEU A 74 -2.98 10.10 10.42
C LEU A 74 -2.01 9.57 9.35
N ALA A 75 -2.46 9.41 8.10
CA ALA A 75 -1.59 9.00 7.00
C ALA A 75 -0.45 10.00 6.77
N ALA A 76 -0.72 11.31 6.85
CA ALA A 76 0.29 12.34 6.75
C ALA A 76 1.31 12.30 7.92
N ASP A 77 0.84 12.00 9.14
CA ASP A 77 1.71 11.88 10.31
C ASP A 77 2.70 10.72 10.21
N TYR A 78 2.31 9.62 9.55
CA TYR A 78 3.19 8.49 9.25
C TYR A 78 4.02 8.68 7.97
N SER A 79 3.72 9.70 7.15
CA SER A 79 4.42 10.00 5.90
C SER A 79 5.51 11.04 6.11
N LYS A 80 6.53 10.70 6.93
CA LYS A 80 7.65 11.58 7.27
C LYS A 80 8.97 10.94 6.87
N ASP A 81 10.04 11.73 6.82
CA ASP A 81 11.41 11.28 6.60
C ASP A 81 11.61 10.42 5.32
N GLY A 82 10.91 10.78 4.25
CA GLY A 82 10.97 10.10 2.96
C GLY A 82 10.06 8.86 2.84
N TRP A 83 9.28 8.56 3.87
CA TRP A 83 8.22 7.55 3.82
C TRP A 83 6.92 8.14 3.30
N ILE A 84 6.18 7.34 2.53
CA ILE A 84 4.82 7.65 2.08
C ILE A 84 3.91 6.53 2.54
N VAL A 85 2.90 6.86 3.34
CA VAL A 85 1.94 5.92 3.92
C VAL A 85 0.54 6.29 3.47
N LYS A 86 -0.23 5.33 2.95
CA LYS A 86 -1.63 5.51 2.57
C LYS A 86 -2.43 4.22 2.72
N ARG A 87 -3.75 4.32 2.65
CA ARG A 87 -4.64 3.18 2.48
C ARG A 87 -5.12 3.10 1.04
N VAL A 88 -5.13 1.90 0.50
CA VAL A 88 -5.63 1.63 -0.85
C VAL A 88 -6.63 0.47 -0.85
N SER A 89 -7.52 0.44 -1.83
CA SER A 89 -8.50 -0.63 -1.97
C SER A 89 -8.99 -0.72 -3.41
N LEU A 90 -9.27 -1.92 -3.88
CA LEU A 90 -9.93 -2.14 -5.18
C LEU A 90 -11.33 -1.54 -5.20
N LYS A 91 -12.07 -1.64 -4.07
CA LYS A 91 -13.34 -0.94 -3.84
C LYS A 91 -13.07 0.26 -2.92
N SER A 92 -12.75 1.41 -3.49
CA SER A 92 -12.34 2.59 -2.74
C SER A 92 -13.52 3.45 -2.31
N ARG A 93 -13.62 3.76 -1.00
CA ARG A 93 -14.58 4.75 -0.49
C ARG A 93 -14.16 6.18 -0.84
N ASN A 94 -12.90 6.50 -0.63
CA ASN A 94 -12.35 7.81 -0.97
C ASN A 94 -11.58 7.73 -2.28
N LYS A 95 -12.23 8.09 -3.39
CA LYS A 95 -11.65 8.04 -4.74
C LYS A 95 -10.43 8.97 -4.92
N LYS A 96 -10.28 9.99 -4.10
CA LYS A 96 -9.13 10.92 -4.19
C LYS A 96 -7.87 10.34 -3.56
N MET A 97 -7.99 9.47 -2.55
CA MET A 97 -6.86 9.03 -1.74
C MET A 97 -6.67 7.51 -1.70
N GLY A 98 -7.73 6.75 -1.98
CA GLY A 98 -7.76 5.30 -1.77
C GLY A 98 -7.64 4.46 -3.04
N VAL A 99 -7.52 5.08 -4.23
CA VAL A 99 -7.34 4.37 -5.48
C VAL A 99 -5.91 3.81 -5.56
N PRO A 100 -5.74 2.51 -5.82
CA PRO A 100 -4.41 1.90 -5.95
C PRO A 100 -3.76 2.32 -7.27
N ASP A 101 -2.42 2.42 -7.27
CA ASP A 101 -1.64 2.46 -8.50
C ASP A 101 -1.52 1.05 -9.12
N ALA A 102 -0.87 0.94 -10.29
CA ALA A 102 -0.79 -0.33 -11.02
C ALA A 102 -0.06 -1.44 -10.26
N TRP A 103 0.92 -1.14 -9.41
CA TRP A 103 1.58 -2.13 -8.57
C TRP A 103 0.66 -2.55 -7.41
N GLU A 104 0.09 -1.58 -6.70
CA GLU A 104 -0.84 -1.82 -5.59
C GLU A 104 -2.07 -2.62 -6.03
N GLN A 105 -2.59 -2.33 -7.22
CA GLN A 105 -3.73 -3.06 -7.78
C GLN A 105 -3.38 -4.54 -7.98
N ARG A 106 -2.26 -4.84 -8.64
CA ARG A 106 -1.83 -6.24 -8.86
C ARG A 106 -1.65 -7.00 -7.55
N GLU A 107 -1.06 -6.36 -6.54
CA GLU A 107 -0.84 -7.00 -5.25
C GLU A 107 -2.14 -7.18 -4.46
N LEU A 108 -3.08 -6.23 -4.52
CA LEU A 108 -4.42 -6.39 -3.94
C LEU A 108 -5.19 -7.53 -4.60
N GLU A 109 -5.15 -7.63 -5.93
CA GLU A 109 -5.75 -8.75 -6.67
C GLU A 109 -5.06 -10.09 -6.33
N SER A 110 -3.76 -10.07 -6.01
CA SER A 110 -3.03 -11.22 -5.51
C SER A 110 -3.51 -11.62 -4.11
N PHE A 111 -3.68 -10.67 -3.21
CA PHE A 111 -4.22 -10.92 -1.88
C PHE A 111 -5.63 -11.54 -1.92
N ASP A 112 -6.49 -11.06 -2.83
CA ASP A 112 -7.83 -11.66 -3.02
C ASP A 112 -7.73 -13.13 -3.44
N ARG A 113 -6.81 -13.48 -4.35
CA ARG A 113 -6.57 -14.87 -4.77
C ARG A 113 -6.05 -15.75 -3.62
N HIS A 114 -5.10 -15.23 -2.81
CA HIS A 114 -4.57 -15.93 -1.64
C HIS A 114 -5.65 -16.15 -0.58
N HIS A 115 -6.47 -15.13 -0.31
CA HIS A 115 -7.62 -15.25 0.58
C HIS A 115 -8.60 -16.33 0.09
N LEU A 116 -8.93 -16.35 -1.22
CA LEU A 116 -9.81 -17.36 -1.81
C LEU A 116 -9.22 -18.77 -1.76
N SER A 117 -7.90 -18.91 -1.69
CA SER A 117 -7.22 -20.21 -1.47
C SER A 117 -7.17 -20.65 -0.01
N GLY A 118 -7.68 -19.81 0.91
CA GLY A 118 -7.79 -20.12 2.34
C GLY A 118 -6.64 -19.59 3.19
N GLU A 119 -5.78 -18.74 2.64
CA GLU A 119 -4.72 -18.10 3.42
C GLU A 119 -5.31 -17.05 4.39
N PRO A 120 -4.81 -16.97 5.63
CA PRO A 120 -5.26 -15.97 6.60
C PRO A 120 -4.99 -14.55 6.10
N THR A 121 -6.04 -13.74 6.00
CA THR A 121 -5.95 -12.36 5.46
C THR A 121 -5.01 -11.46 6.28
N ASP A 122 -4.97 -11.66 7.59
CA ASP A 122 -4.14 -10.88 8.51
C ASP A 122 -2.65 -11.22 8.41
N GLU A 123 -2.27 -12.31 7.73
CA GLU A 123 -0.87 -12.66 7.44
C GLU A 123 -0.39 -12.11 6.09
N LEU A 124 -1.32 -11.77 5.17
CA LEU A 124 -0.97 -11.33 3.82
C LEU A 124 -0.22 -9.99 3.83
N GLU A 125 1.00 -10.04 3.31
CA GLU A 125 1.83 -8.86 3.05
C GLU A 125 2.70 -9.09 1.82
N MET A 126 3.15 -8.00 1.20
CA MET A 126 4.08 -8.03 0.06
C MET A 126 5.10 -6.90 0.19
N SER A 127 6.34 -7.17 -0.17
CA SER A 127 7.36 -6.14 -0.33
C SER A 127 8.17 -6.36 -1.60
N ALA A 128 8.56 -5.29 -2.26
CA ALA A 128 9.38 -5.34 -3.47
C ALA A 128 10.19 -4.05 -3.63
N ILE A 129 11.29 -4.15 -4.39
CA ILE A 129 11.93 -3.00 -4.99
C ILE A 129 11.31 -2.83 -6.38
N VAL A 130 10.76 -1.64 -6.64
CA VAL A 130 10.08 -1.31 -7.89
C VAL A 130 10.82 -0.15 -8.56
N ASP A 131 11.16 -0.35 -9.84
CA ASP A 131 11.68 0.71 -10.69
C ASP A 131 10.51 1.53 -11.22
N GLU A 132 10.38 2.75 -10.72
CA GLU A 132 9.37 3.72 -11.14
C GLU A 132 10.03 4.79 -12.02
N THR A 133 9.25 5.60 -12.71
CA THR A 133 9.75 6.62 -13.65
C THR A 133 10.67 7.66 -12.99
N ASP A 134 10.56 7.84 -11.68
CA ASP A 134 11.33 8.79 -10.88
C ASP A 134 12.42 8.13 -10.01
N GLY A 135 12.63 6.82 -10.16
CA GLY A 135 13.70 6.06 -9.51
C GLY A 135 13.25 4.78 -8.82
N LEU A 136 14.18 4.18 -8.07
CA LEU A 136 13.92 2.93 -7.36
C LEU A 136 13.19 3.21 -6.04
N TRP A 137 12.16 2.42 -5.78
CA TRP A 137 11.36 2.49 -4.57
C TRP A 137 11.30 1.14 -3.85
N PHE A 138 11.55 1.15 -2.56
CA PHE A 138 11.07 0.07 -1.68
C PHE A 138 9.56 0.26 -1.48
N ARG A 139 8.77 -0.79 -1.74
CA ARG A 139 7.32 -0.79 -1.60
C ARG A 139 6.89 -1.92 -0.68
N TYR A 140 5.88 -1.65 0.12
CA TYR A 140 5.30 -2.61 1.05
C TYR A 140 3.79 -2.47 1.08
N LEU A 141 3.10 -3.60 1.11
CA LEU A 141 1.65 -3.68 1.24
C LEU A 141 1.28 -4.65 2.36
N LYS A 142 0.39 -4.23 3.25
CA LYS A 142 -0.17 -5.07 4.31
C LYS A 142 -1.68 -5.13 4.15
N ALA A 143 -2.24 -6.34 3.98
CA ALA A 143 -3.67 -6.54 3.86
C ALA A 143 -4.42 -6.08 5.11
N ILE A 144 -5.63 -5.55 4.91
CA ILE A 144 -6.57 -5.17 5.95
C ILE A 144 -7.77 -6.10 5.84
N PRO A 145 -7.98 -7.02 6.80
CA PRO A 145 -9.16 -7.88 6.81
C PRO A 145 -10.42 -7.08 7.17
N THR A 146 -11.54 -7.46 6.58
CA THR A 146 -12.86 -6.94 6.95
C THR A 146 -13.30 -7.59 8.26
N GLN A 147 -13.33 -6.80 9.33
CA GLN A 147 -13.81 -7.25 10.64
C GLN A 147 -15.35 -7.18 10.71
N PRO A 148 -16.02 -7.94 11.60
CA PRO A 148 -17.48 -7.87 11.75
C PRO A 148 -18.02 -6.45 11.95
N MET A 149 -17.33 -5.62 12.74
CA MET A 149 -17.71 -4.21 12.94
C MET A 149 -17.67 -3.37 11.64
N CYS A 150 -16.83 -3.75 10.68
CA CYS A 150 -16.71 -3.02 9.41
C CYS A 150 -17.98 -3.13 8.55
N LEU A 151 -18.75 -4.21 8.73
CA LEU A 151 -19.93 -4.50 7.93
C LEU A 151 -21.08 -3.50 8.16
N GLN A 152 -21.08 -2.77 9.28
CA GLN A 152 -22.05 -1.69 9.51
C GLN A 152 -21.98 -0.57 8.46
N CYS A 153 -20.82 -0.41 7.79
CA CYS A 153 -20.59 0.59 6.75
C CYS A 153 -20.08 0.00 5.43
N HIS A 154 -19.69 -1.26 5.43
CA HIS A 154 -19.07 -1.93 4.28
C HIS A 154 -19.75 -3.25 3.90
N GLY A 155 -20.76 -3.69 4.67
CA GLY A 155 -21.52 -4.90 4.40
C GLY A 155 -22.41 -4.79 3.18
N LYS A 156 -23.34 -5.73 3.05
CA LYS A 156 -24.32 -5.71 1.96
C LYS A 156 -25.19 -4.46 2.04
N SER A 157 -25.51 -3.90 0.90
CA SER A 157 -26.25 -2.63 0.82
C SER A 157 -27.59 -2.67 1.59
N GLU A 158 -28.27 -3.81 1.58
CA GLU A 158 -29.53 -3.99 2.34
C GLU A 158 -29.33 -3.97 3.86
N ASP A 159 -28.18 -4.41 4.34
CA ASP A 159 -27.89 -4.54 5.78
C ASP A 159 -27.32 -3.25 6.41
N ILE A 160 -26.85 -2.30 5.59
CA ILE A 160 -26.33 -1.02 6.05
C ILE A 160 -27.48 -0.14 6.56
N PRO A 161 -27.40 0.41 7.82
CA PRO A 161 -28.44 1.28 8.36
C PRO A 161 -28.75 2.51 7.47
N GLY A 162 -30.01 2.92 7.41
CA GLY A 162 -30.45 4.02 6.54
C GLY A 162 -29.73 5.34 6.78
N GLY A 163 -29.49 5.72 8.04
CA GLY A 163 -28.74 6.91 8.41
C GLY A 163 -27.30 6.86 7.91
N VAL A 164 -26.62 5.69 8.06
CA VAL A 164 -25.27 5.46 7.53
C VAL A 164 -25.25 5.63 6.01
N LYS A 165 -26.20 5.03 5.26
CA LYS A 165 -26.31 5.23 3.80
C LYS A 165 -26.45 6.68 3.40
N THR A 166 -27.26 7.44 4.15
CA THR A 166 -27.49 8.87 3.89
C THR A 166 -26.21 9.68 4.04
N ILE A 167 -25.45 9.43 5.11
CA ILE A 167 -24.18 10.13 5.34
C ILE A 167 -23.11 9.68 4.33
N LEU A 168 -23.04 8.38 4.02
CA LEU A 168 -22.11 7.87 3.00
C LEU A 168 -22.37 8.50 1.63
N ALA A 169 -23.61 8.55 1.17
CA ALA A 169 -23.97 9.19 -0.10
C ALA A 169 -23.61 10.69 -0.15
N LYS A 170 -23.71 11.38 0.98
CA LYS A 170 -23.33 12.80 1.10
C LYS A 170 -21.81 13.00 1.12
N GLU A 171 -21.10 12.22 1.94
CA GLU A 171 -19.68 12.43 2.20
C GLU A 171 -18.76 11.75 1.17
N TYR A 172 -19.25 10.68 0.51
CA TYR A 172 -18.54 9.86 -0.47
C TYR A 172 -19.48 9.46 -1.63
N PRO A 173 -19.86 10.41 -2.50
CA PRO A 173 -20.84 10.13 -3.57
C PRO A 173 -20.39 9.03 -4.56
N ASP A 174 -19.08 8.79 -4.68
CA ASP A 174 -18.49 7.79 -5.56
C ASP A 174 -18.00 6.54 -4.78
N ASP A 175 -18.63 6.21 -3.64
CA ASP A 175 -18.25 5.10 -2.77
C ASP A 175 -18.54 3.72 -3.41
N ASP A 176 -17.50 2.93 -3.64
CA ASP A 176 -17.61 1.53 -4.09
C ASP A 176 -17.40 0.52 -2.95
N ALA A 177 -17.12 0.98 -1.74
CA ALA A 177 -16.69 0.13 -0.64
C ALA A 177 -17.86 -0.50 0.12
N ILE A 178 -18.70 -1.23 -0.59
CA ILE A 178 -19.84 -1.99 -0.09
C ILE A 178 -19.76 -3.46 -0.52
N ASP A 179 -20.68 -4.27 -0.06
CA ASP A 179 -20.81 -5.70 -0.36
C ASP A 179 -19.56 -6.51 0.02
N TYR A 180 -19.06 -6.26 1.22
CA TYR A 180 -18.01 -7.06 1.85
C TYR A 180 -18.61 -8.07 2.84
N SER A 181 -17.92 -9.22 2.96
CA SER A 181 -18.12 -10.22 4.01
C SER A 181 -16.96 -10.16 5.01
N ALA A 182 -17.20 -10.66 6.23
CA ALA A 182 -16.12 -10.76 7.23
C ALA A 182 -14.99 -11.66 6.71
N GLY A 183 -13.75 -11.24 6.92
CA GLY A 183 -12.55 -11.93 6.46
C GLY A 183 -12.05 -11.49 5.08
N GLU A 184 -12.90 -10.95 4.22
CA GLU A 184 -12.48 -10.45 2.90
C GLU A 184 -11.47 -9.29 3.00
N ILE A 185 -10.68 -9.10 1.95
CA ILE A 185 -9.68 -8.02 1.86
C ILE A 185 -10.39 -6.68 1.71
N ARG A 186 -10.43 -5.88 2.77
CA ARG A 186 -10.99 -4.51 2.73
C ARG A 186 -10.09 -3.54 1.95
N GLY A 187 -8.84 -3.88 1.79
CA GLY A 187 -7.80 -3.09 1.16
C GLY A 187 -6.45 -3.37 1.80
N ALA A 188 -5.54 -2.43 1.70
CA ALA A 188 -4.22 -2.56 2.31
C ALA A 188 -3.68 -1.21 2.83
N ILE A 189 -2.74 -1.28 3.78
CA ILE A 189 -1.80 -0.21 4.07
C ILE A 189 -0.68 -0.30 3.05
N SER A 190 -0.50 0.76 2.29
CA SER A 190 0.60 0.91 1.33
C SER A 190 1.64 1.84 1.91
N ILE A 191 2.88 1.38 1.87
CA ILE A 191 4.05 2.13 2.34
C ILE A 191 5.09 2.11 1.23
N LYS A 192 5.70 3.26 0.95
CA LYS A 192 6.85 3.32 0.05
C LYS A 192 7.92 4.28 0.52
N ARG A 193 9.17 3.97 0.18
CA ARG A 193 10.34 4.81 0.44
C ARG A 193 11.26 4.79 -0.77
N ARG A 194 11.76 5.96 -1.15
CA ARG A 194 12.74 6.07 -2.23
C ARG A 194 14.09 5.49 -1.80
N ILE A 195 14.68 4.66 -2.66
CA ILE A 195 16.02 4.11 -2.46
C ILE A 195 17.02 5.06 -3.11
N SER A 196 18.04 5.45 -2.34
CA SER A 196 19.16 6.24 -2.88
C SER A 196 20.07 5.32 -3.69
N VAL A 197 20.33 5.67 -4.95
CA VAL A 197 21.38 5.02 -5.77
C VAL A 197 22.57 5.95 -5.74
N ASN A 198 23.72 5.48 -5.25
CA ASN A 198 24.96 6.23 -5.39
C ASN A 198 25.44 6.10 -6.84
N GLU A 199 25.63 7.22 -7.51
CA GLU A 199 26.29 7.32 -8.83
C GLU A 199 27.78 7.03 -8.74
#